data_5f7493aa18c45578dc98f0dbdca2c637
#
_entry.id   5f7493aa18c45578dc98f0dbdca2c637
#
_cell.length_a   1.000
_cell.length_b   1.000
_cell.length_c   1.000
_cell.angle_alpha   90.00
_cell.angle_beta   90.00
_cell.angle_gamma   90.00
#
_symmetry.space_group_name_H-M   'P 1'
#
loop_
_entity.id
_entity.type
_entity.pdbx_description
1 polymer ?
#
loop_
_entity_poly.entity_id
_entity_poly.type
_entity_poly.pdbx_seq_one_letter_code
_entity_poly.pdbx_strand_id
1 'polypeptide(L)'
;MDELLRAGFAALGLPLDAAALARFQTYYTLLDERSKVMNLTAIHGETDVAQLHFLDSAALLTVEPLAGKSVIDVGTGAGFPGLPLKIAQPDISLTLLDSLDKRVRFLGDVCAATGLTDVTCLHARAEEAPELRGQFDAAVSRAV
;
A
#
# COMPACT_ATOMS: atom_id res chain seq x y z
N MET A 1 4.34 10.36 13.83
CA MET A 1 3.69 9.95 12.55
C MET A 1 2.38 10.67 12.28
N ASP A 2 1.51 10.79 13.26
CA ASP A 2 0.18 11.39 13.07
C ASP A 2 0.23 12.80 12.51
N GLU A 3 1.05 13.67 13.10
CA GLU A 3 1.18 15.05 12.65
C GLU A 3 1.70 15.14 11.22
N LEU A 4 2.67 14.31 10.86
CA LEU A 4 3.23 14.26 9.51
C LEU A 4 2.17 13.83 8.49
N LEU A 5 1.38 12.81 8.82
CA LEU A 5 0.32 12.33 7.93
C LEU A 5 -0.80 13.34 7.78
N ARG A 6 -1.23 13.95 8.89
CA ARG A 6 -2.28 14.99 8.85
C ARG A 6 -1.85 16.19 8.01
N ALA A 7 -0.63 16.68 8.25
CA ALA A 7 -0.11 17.83 7.51
C ALA A 7 0.11 17.48 6.03
N GLY A 8 0.64 16.30 5.74
CA GLY A 8 0.87 15.84 4.38
C GLY A 8 -0.40 15.64 3.57
N PHE A 9 -1.40 14.99 4.15
CA PHE A 9 -2.70 14.80 3.49
C PHE A 9 -3.39 16.14 3.25
N ALA A 10 -3.34 17.05 4.22
CA ALA A 10 -3.90 18.40 4.04
C ALA A 10 -3.19 19.14 2.90
N ALA A 11 -1.88 19.07 2.83
CA ALA A 11 -1.10 19.68 1.75
C ALA A 11 -1.44 19.11 0.38
N LEU A 12 -1.78 17.80 0.32
CA LEU A 12 -2.21 17.14 -0.92
C LEU A 12 -3.69 17.39 -1.25
N GLY A 13 -4.44 18.00 -0.35
CA GLY A 13 -5.89 18.17 -0.53
C GLY A 13 -6.66 16.87 -0.41
N LEU A 14 -6.12 15.88 0.30
CA LEU A 14 -6.74 14.57 0.48
C LEU A 14 -7.34 14.44 1.88
N PRO A 15 -8.51 13.78 2.02
CA PRO A 15 -9.06 13.52 3.33
C PRO A 15 -8.26 12.46 4.09
N LEU A 16 -8.20 12.59 5.40
CA LEU A 16 -7.57 11.60 6.28
C LEU A 16 -8.43 11.48 7.54
N ASP A 17 -9.22 10.41 7.63
CA ASP A 17 -10.04 10.18 8.79
C ASP A 17 -9.30 9.38 9.88
N ALA A 18 -9.93 9.23 11.04
CA ALA A 18 -9.33 8.53 12.17
C ALA A 18 -9.06 7.05 11.85
N ALA A 19 -9.92 6.41 11.07
CA ALA A 19 -9.74 5.02 10.67
C ALA A 19 -8.50 4.85 9.78
N ALA A 20 -8.34 5.72 8.79
CA ALA A 20 -7.16 5.70 7.91
C ALA A 20 -5.88 5.94 8.71
N LEU A 21 -5.90 6.92 9.60
CA LEU A 21 -4.73 7.22 10.44
C LEU A 21 -4.33 6.02 11.31
N ALA A 22 -5.31 5.36 11.94
CA ALA A 22 -5.05 4.16 12.74
C ALA A 22 -4.47 3.02 11.90
N ARG A 23 -4.94 2.84 10.66
CA ARG A 23 -4.42 1.84 9.74
C ARG A 23 -2.98 2.13 9.34
N PHE A 24 -2.63 3.37 9.08
CA PHE A 24 -1.24 3.74 8.78
C PHE A 24 -0.32 3.44 9.97
N GLN A 25 -0.76 3.74 11.18
CA GLN A 25 0.01 3.45 12.40
C GLN A 25 0.26 1.95 12.57
N THR A 26 -0.78 1.14 12.41
CA THR A 26 -0.69 -0.32 12.49
C THR A 26 0.25 -0.87 11.41
N TYR A 27 0.11 -0.37 10.19
CA TYR A 27 0.97 -0.76 9.08
C TYR A 27 2.44 -0.43 9.37
N TYR A 28 2.70 0.78 9.85
CA TYR A 28 4.05 1.18 10.22
C TYR A 28 4.65 0.25 11.30
N THR A 29 3.89 -0.06 12.34
CA THR A 29 4.36 -0.93 13.41
C THR A 29 4.76 -2.32 12.89
N LEU A 30 3.92 -2.92 12.05
CA LEU A 30 4.21 -4.22 11.45
C LEU A 30 5.40 -4.15 10.49
N LEU A 31 5.50 -3.10 9.70
CA LEU A 31 6.62 -2.89 8.79
C LEU A 31 7.94 -2.78 9.55
N ASP A 32 7.96 -1.99 10.62
CA ASP A 32 9.14 -1.79 11.45
C ASP A 32 9.58 -3.10 12.12
N GLU A 33 8.63 -3.81 12.72
CA GLU A 33 8.91 -5.09 13.38
C GLU A 33 9.42 -6.15 12.39
N ARG A 34 8.73 -6.32 11.26
CA ARG A 34 9.07 -7.33 10.28
C ARG A 34 10.39 -7.02 9.58
N SER A 35 10.71 -5.75 9.40
CA SER A 35 11.97 -5.33 8.78
C SER A 35 13.20 -5.68 9.61
N LYS A 36 13.03 -6.02 10.89
CA LYS A 36 14.14 -6.49 11.75
C LYS A 36 14.56 -7.93 11.41
N VAL A 37 13.70 -8.70 10.78
CA VAL A 37 13.94 -10.13 10.50
C VAL A 37 13.95 -10.45 9.00
N MET A 38 13.49 -9.53 8.15
CA MET A 38 13.56 -9.68 6.71
C MET A 38 13.68 -8.32 6.03
N ASN A 39 14.27 -8.31 4.84
CA ASN A 39 14.52 -7.07 4.10
C ASN A 39 13.28 -6.64 3.32
N LEU A 40 12.40 -5.85 3.96
CA LEU A 40 11.17 -5.34 3.35
C LEU A 40 11.38 -3.99 2.67
N THR A 41 12.15 -3.10 3.28
CA THR A 41 12.40 -1.76 2.77
C THR A 41 13.75 -1.26 3.29
N ALA A 42 14.39 -0.40 2.49
CA ALA A 42 15.61 0.30 2.91
C ALA A 42 15.27 1.59 3.67
N ILE A 43 13.99 1.99 3.70
CA ILE A 43 13.52 3.20 4.37
C ILE A 43 13.02 2.83 5.76
N HIS A 44 13.58 3.47 6.79
CA HIS A 44 13.30 3.18 8.18
C HIS A 44 12.95 4.44 8.97
N GLY A 45 12.22 4.25 10.07
CA GLY A 45 11.81 5.32 10.97
C GLY A 45 10.50 5.98 10.55
N GLU A 46 9.79 6.53 11.54
CA GLU A 46 8.44 7.10 11.33
C GLU A 46 8.42 8.22 10.30
N THR A 47 9.38 9.15 10.39
CA THR A 47 9.41 10.30 9.50
C THR A 47 9.60 9.88 8.05
N ASP A 48 10.60 9.07 7.78
CA ASP A 48 10.92 8.65 6.42
C ASP A 48 9.85 7.73 5.84
N VAL A 49 9.31 6.81 6.63
CA VAL A 49 8.23 5.94 6.17
C VAL A 49 6.97 6.77 5.86
N ALA A 50 6.62 7.72 6.72
CA ALA A 50 5.48 8.60 6.47
C ALA A 50 5.66 9.42 5.19
N GLN A 51 6.81 10.01 4.98
CA GLN A 51 7.07 10.89 3.84
C GLN A 51 7.38 10.13 2.55
N LEU A 52 8.29 9.16 2.60
CA LEU A 52 8.82 8.51 1.41
C LEU A 52 8.00 7.28 0.98
N HIS A 53 7.18 6.75 1.86
CA HIS A 53 6.28 5.65 1.53
C HIS A 53 4.81 6.05 1.54
N PHE A 54 4.28 6.48 2.68
CA PHE A 54 2.84 6.70 2.81
C PHE A 54 2.36 7.91 2.02
N LEU A 55 2.95 9.08 2.24
CA LEU A 55 2.55 10.30 1.54
C LEU A 55 2.90 10.25 0.05
N ASP A 56 4.08 9.73 -0.27
CA ASP A 56 4.50 9.60 -1.66
C ASP A 56 3.53 8.70 -2.45
N SER A 57 3.10 7.59 -1.85
CA SER A 57 2.12 6.71 -2.48
C SER A 57 0.75 7.37 -2.61
N ALA A 58 0.26 7.99 -1.54
CA ALA A 58 -1.05 8.66 -1.53
C ALA A 58 -1.12 9.82 -2.52
N ALA A 59 0.00 10.48 -2.80
CA ALA A 59 0.08 11.58 -3.76
C ALA A 59 -0.42 11.20 -5.16
N LEU A 60 -0.36 9.91 -5.51
CA LEU A 60 -0.90 9.44 -6.79
C LEU A 60 -2.39 9.75 -6.95
N LEU A 61 -3.15 9.77 -5.86
CA LEU A 61 -4.58 10.08 -5.88
C LEU A 61 -4.87 11.52 -6.31
N THR A 62 -3.90 12.41 -6.27
CA THR A 62 -4.06 13.79 -6.73
C THR A 62 -4.01 13.93 -8.25
N VAL A 63 -3.45 12.95 -8.93
CA VAL A 63 -3.30 12.97 -10.40
C VAL A 63 -4.11 11.88 -11.10
N GLU A 64 -4.52 10.85 -10.37
CA GLU A 64 -5.29 9.73 -10.93
C GLU A 64 -6.45 9.38 -10.00
N PRO A 65 -7.70 9.62 -10.43
CA PRO A 65 -8.86 9.25 -9.63
C PRO A 65 -9.06 7.73 -9.64
N LEU A 66 -8.89 7.10 -8.48
CA LEU A 66 -8.98 5.65 -8.32
C LEU A 66 -10.21 5.21 -7.51
N ALA A 67 -11.05 6.15 -7.08
CA ALA A 67 -12.24 5.84 -6.27
C ALA A 67 -13.13 4.81 -6.97
N GLY A 68 -13.44 3.72 -6.27
CA GLY A 68 -14.29 2.65 -6.77
C GLY A 68 -13.68 1.78 -7.87
N LYS A 69 -12.42 1.98 -8.19
CA LYS A 69 -11.75 1.25 -9.27
C LYS A 69 -11.07 -0.02 -8.79
N SER A 70 -10.91 -0.98 -9.70
CA SER A 70 -10.06 -2.15 -9.49
C SER A 70 -8.63 -1.82 -9.88
N VAL A 71 -7.69 -2.04 -8.96
CA VAL A 71 -6.29 -1.67 -9.10
C VAL A 71 -5.40 -2.87 -8.80
N ILE A 72 -4.41 -3.10 -9.64
CA ILE A 72 -3.35 -4.07 -9.38
C ILE A 72 -2.03 -3.34 -9.14
N ASP A 73 -1.33 -3.73 -8.07
CA ASP A 73 0.02 -3.26 -7.76
C ASP A 73 1.01 -4.39 -8.11
N VAL A 74 1.79 -4.18 -9.16
CA VAL A 74 2.72 -5.18 -9.69
C VAL A 74 4.09 -5.00 -9.06
N GLY A 75 4.60 -6.08 -8.44
CA GLY A 75 5.87 -6.02 -7.72
C GLY A 75 5.76 -5.14 -6.48
N THR A 76 4.71 -5.34 -5.72
CA THR A 76 4.32 -4.44 -4.61
C THR A 76 5.33 -4.38 -3.47
N GLY A 77 6.17 -5.39 -3.29
CA GLY A 77 7.16 -5.46 -2.22
C GLY A 77 6.53 -5.41 -0.84
N ALA A 78 6.86 -4.40 -0.07
CA ALA A 78 6.29 -4.17 1.26
C ALA A 78 4.88 -3.53 1.22
N GLY A 79 4.27 -3.43 0.05
CA GLY A 79 2.90 -2.94 -0.12
C GLY A 79 2.79 -1.57 -0.78
N PHE A 80 3.83 -1.09 -1.43
CA PHE A 80 3.87 0.26 -2.00
C PHE A 80 3.80 0.25 -3.51
N PRO A 81 2.96 1.08 -4.13
CA PRO A 81 2.07 2.08 -3.51
C PRO A 81 0.68 1.56 -3.13
N GLY A 82 0.36 0.28 -3.37
CA GLY A 82 -0.98 -0.27 -3.28
C GLY A 82 -1.66 -0.11 -1.92
N LEU A 83 -1.02 -0.53 -0.83
CA LEU A 83 -1.64 -0.47 0.50
C LEU A 83 -1.90 0.96 0.98
N PRO A 84 -0.97 1.92 0.88
CA PRO A 84 -1.30 3.31 1.22
C PRO A 84 -2.44 3.89 0.39
N LEU A 85 -2.52 3.54 -0.90
CA LEU A 85 -3.64 3.95 -1.75
C LEU A 85 -4.97 3.39 -1.23
N LYS A 86 -5.00 2.13 -0.85
CA LYS A 86 -6.19 1.48 -0.29
C LYS A 86 -6.60 2.08 1.04
N ILE A 87 -5.64 2.39 1.90
CA ILE A 87 -5.92 3.02 3.20
C ILE A 87 -6.51 4.41 2.98
N ALA A 88 -5.94 5.19 2.07
CA ALA A 88 -6.41 6.54 1.76
C ALA A 88 -7.74 6.55 1.00
N GLN A 89 -8.00 5.52 0.17
CA GLN A 89 -9.19 5.40 -0.66
C GLN A 89 -9.78 3.99 -0.48
N PRO A 90 -10.54 3.71 0.60
CA PRO A 90 -10.94 2.34 0.95
C PRO A 90 -11.86 1.63 -0.03
N ASP A 91 -12.51 2.37 -0.94
CA ASP A 91 -13.39 1.77 -1.95
C ASP A 91 -12.64 1.21 -3.17
N ILE A 92 -11.31 1.30 -3.19
CA ILE A 92 -10.51 0.61 -4.19
C ILE A 92 -10.61 -0.90 -3.97
N SER A 93 -10.82 -1.66 -5.06
CA SER A 93 -10.64 -3.11 -5.07
C SER A 93 -9.20 -3.39 -5.46
N LEU A 94 -8.38 -3.87 -4.53
CA LEU A 94 -6.93 -3.94 -4.67
C LEU A 94 -6.44 -5.37 -4.83
N THR A 95 -5.54 -5.58 -5.80
CA THR A 95 -4.76 -6.81 -5.92
C THR A 95 -3.28 -6.44 -5.79
N LEU A 96 -2.60 -7.12 -4.87
CA LEU A 96 -1.17 -6.96 -4.62
C LEU A 96 -0.44 -8.20 -5.16
N LEU A 97 0.51 -7.98 -6.06
CA LEU A 97 1.26 -9.06 -6.70
C LEU A 97 2.74 -8.96 -6.37
N ASP A 98 3.32 -10.02 -5.85
CA ASP A 98 4.76 -10.10 -5.61
C ASP A 98 5.28 -11.51 -5.84
N SER A 99 6.53 -11.60 -6.26
CA SER A 99 7.18 -12.88 -6.56
C SER A 99 7.76 -13.58 -5.34
N LEU A 100 7.80 -12.93 -4.17
CA LEU A 100 8.34 -13.50 -2.93
C LEU A 100 7.21 -13.82 -1.95
N ASP A 101 7.08 -15.09 -1.59
CA ASP A 101 6.03 -15.56 -0.69
C ASP A 101 6.08 -14.86 0.68
N LYS A 102 7.26 -14.60 1.20
CA LYS A 102 7.42 -13.92 2.51
C LYS A 102 6.81 -12.52 2.50
N ARG A 103 6.93 -11.80 1.39
CA ARG A 103 6.31 -10.47 1.24
C ARG A 103 4.80 -10.59 1.17
N VAL A 104 4.29 -11.55 0.40
CA VAL A 104 2.85 -11.80 0.28
C VAL A 104 2.23 -12.13 1.63
N ARG A 105 2.90 -12.93 2.46
CA ARG A 105 2.47 -13.24 3.83
C ARG A 105 2.43 -12.00 4.71
N PHE A 106 3.46 -11.16 4.62
CA PHE A 106 3.48 -9.89 5.35
C PHE A 106 2.28 -9.01 4.97
N LEU A 107 1.98 -8.90 3.67
CA LEU A 107 0.85 -8.11 3.19
C LEU A 107 -0.48 -8.63 3.73
N GLY A 108 -0.64 -9.95 3.78
CA GLY A 108 -1.81 -10.58 4.39
C GLY A 108 -1.94 -10.25 5.88
N ASP A 109 -0.83 -10.24 6.60
CA ASP A 109 -0.80 -9.88 8.03
C ASP A 109 -1.22 -8.42 8.23
N VAL A 110 -0.74 -7.51 7.37
CA VAL A 110 -1.14 -6.10 7.43
C VAL A 110 -2.64 -5.95 7.19
N CYS A 111 -3.18 -6.62 6.18
CA CYS A 111 -4.61 -6.55 5.87
C CYS A 111 -5.45 -7.08 7.04
N ALA A 112 -5.04 -8.18 7.66
CA ALA A 112 -5.73 -8.74 8.81
C ALA A 112 -5.70 -7.77 10.01
N ALA A 113 -4.54 -7.19 10.30
CA ALA A 113 -4.35 -6.30 11.44
C ALA A 113 -5.05 -4.96 11.27
N THR A 114 -5.16 -4.46 10.04
CA THR A 114 -5.80 -3.17 9.74
C THR A 114 -7.30 -3.28 9.46
N GLY A 115 -7.81 -4.49 9.29
CA GLY A 115 -9.22 -4.70 8.94
C GLY A 115 -9.58 -4.30 7.52
N LEU A 116 -8.59 -4.16 6.62
CA LEU A 116 -8.83 -3.87 5.22
C LEU A 116 -9.50 -5.07 4.54
N THR A 117 -10.56 -4.78 3.77
CA THR A 117 -11.30 -5.78 2.98
C THR A 117 -11.12 -5.49 1.50
N ASP A 118 -11.49 -6.45 0.65
CA ASP A 118 -11.36 -6.35 -0.81
C ASP A 118 -9.91 -6.10 -1.24
N VAL A 119 -8.99 -6.82 -0.60
CA VAL A 119 -7.58 -6.87 -0.96
C VAL A 119 -7.22 -8.32 -1.22
N THR A 120 -6.69 -8.59 -2.41
CA THR A 120 -6.19 -9.91 -2.81
C THR A 120 -4.67 -9.87 -2.87
N CYS A 121 -4.01 -10.76 -2.13
CA CYS A 121 -2.55 -10.86 -2.14
C CYS A 121 -2.16 -12.10 -2.93
N LEU A 122 -1.42 -11.93 -4.03
CA LEU A 122 -1.04 -13.01 -4.92
C LEU A 122 0.47 -13.20 -4.96
N HIS A 123 0.89 -14.45 -4.74
CA HIS A 123 2.28 -14.87 -4.91
C HIS A 123 2.46 -15.35 -6.36
N ALA A 124 2.92 -14.46 -7.23
CA ALA A 124 3.16 -14.77 -8.64
C ALA A 124 4.06 -13.72 -9.27
N ARG A 125 4.60 -14.07 -10.45
CA ARG A 125 5.27 -13.11 -11.33
C ARG A 125 4.28 -12.66 -12.39
N ALA A 126 4.30 -11.37 -12.73
CA ALA A 126 3.35 -10.80 -13.69
C ALA A 126 3.43 -11.50 -15.05
N GLU A 127 4.64 -11.82 -15.52
CA GLU A 127 4.87 -12.51 -16.79
C GLU A 127 4.37 -13.96 -16.80
N GLU A 128 4.15 -14.53 -15.61
CA GLU A 128 3.64 -15.90 -15.45
C GLU A 128 2.15 -15.93 -15.11
N ALA A 129 1.48 -14.79 -15.11
CA ALA A 129 0.07 -14.65 -14.79
C ALA A 129 -0.69 -13.87 -15.87
N PRO A 130 -0.67 -14.37 -17.14
CA PRO A 130 -1.33 -13.67 -18.25
C PRO A 130 -2.84 -13.55 -18.09
N GLU A 131 -3.47 -14.38 -17.27
CA GLU A 131 -4.90 -14.34 -16.97
C GLU A 131 -5.32 -13.07 -16.22
N LEU A 132 -4.37 -12.35 -15.62
CA LEU A 132 -4.66 -11.09 -14.93
C LEU A 132 -4.74 -9.89 -15.89
N ARG A 133 -4.28 -10.05 -17.12
CA ARG A 133 -4.30 -8.96 -18.11
C ARG A 133 -5.72 -8.56 -18.45
N GLY A 134 -5.95 -7.25 -18.50
CA GLY A 134 -7.26 -6.71 -18.85
C GLY A 134 -8.32 -6.86 -17.77
N GLN A 135 -7.96 -7.32 -16.56
CA GLN A 135 -8.90 -7.53 -15.46
C GLN A 135 -9.05 -6.32 -14.54
N PHE A 136 -8.23 -5.29 -14.72
CA PHE A 136 -8.16 -4.16 -13.79
C PHE A 136 -8.37 -2.84 -14.50
N ASP A 137 -8.97 -1.88 -13.79
CA ASP A 137 -9.14 -0.51 -14.29
C ASP A 137 -7.80 0.23 -14.35
N ALA A 138 -6.90 -0.06 -13.42
CA ALA A 138 -5.58 0.58 -13.35
C ALA A 138 -4.52 -0.40 -12.86
N ALA A 139 -3.30 -0.19 -13.29
CA ALA A 139 -2.12 -0.88 -12.80
C ALA A 139 -1.15 0.16 -12.26
N VAL A 140 -0.60 -0.10 -11.08
CA VAL A 140 0.40 0.75 -10.44
C VAL A 140 1.65 -0.06 -10.16
N SER A 141 2.76 0.64 -10.02
CA SER A 141 4.05 0.02 -9.75
C SER A 141 5.01 1.09 -9.27
N ARG A 142 6.00 0.68 -8.47
CA ARG A 142 7.01 1.58 -7.94
C ARG A 142 8.37 0.90 -7.88
N ALA A 143 9.42 1.64 -8.23
CA ALA A 143 10.81 1.16 -8.16
C ALA A 143 11.06 -0.16 -8.88
N VAL A 144 10.51 -0.29 -10.06
CA VAL A 144 10.69 -1.49 -10.87
C VAL A 144 12.01 -1.46 -11.61
#